data_2d1c54c9493720ef5b5c874ea75826c2
#
_entry.id   2d1c54c9493720ef5b5c874ea75826c2
#
_cell.length_a   1.000
_cell.length_b   1.000
_cell.length_c   1.000
_cell.angle_alpha   90.00
_cell.angle_beta   90.00
_cell.angle_gamma   90.00
#
_symmetry.space_group_name_H-M   'P 1'
#
loop_
_entity.id
_entity.type
_entity.pdbx_description
1 polymer ?
#
loop_
_entity_poly.entity_id
_entity_poly.type
_entity_poly.pdbx_seq_one_letter_code
_entity_poly.pdbx_strand_id
1 'polypeptide(L)'
;PLARTALYGLGEDLHVAVWPGGEHNTRDITRFIAQEARSYVVSVSGLMRKEDFPTDTPHLPRILENAPPILANGGSCIAGPDGQWVVEPIVNQEGVFTATLDFNKVLEERQNFDPVGHYSRPDVTELMVNRKRQSVVTLKNDGSSIN
;
A
#
# COMPACT_ATOMS: atom_id res chain seq x y z
N PRO A 1 1.36 -2.14 -10.46
CA PRO A 1 0.03 -2.53 -10.98
C PRO A 1 -0.22 -4.03 -10.88
N LEU A 2 0.59 -4.90 -11.50
CA LEU A 2 0.31 -6.35 -11.58
C LEU A 2 0.10 -7.03 -10.22
N ALA A 3 0.89 -6.68 -9.20
CA ALA A 3 0.70 -7.23 -7.86
C ALA A 3 -0.65 -6.84 -7.25
N ARG A 4 -1.11 -5.62 -7.48
CA ARG A 4 -2.43 -5.17 -7.02
C ARG A 4 -3.55 -5.90 -7.75
N THR A 5 -3.43 -6.10 -9.06
CA THR A 5 -4.41 -6.88 -9.84
C THR A 5 -4.59 -8.28 -9.28
N ALA A 6 -3.50 -8.90 -8.79
CA ALA A 6 -3.59 -10.19 -8.11
C ALA A 6 -4.41 -10.12 -6.81
N LEU A 7 -4.29 -9.04 -6.04
CA LEU A 7 -5.07 -8.82 -4.82
C LEU A 7 -6.55 -8.56 -5.15
N TYR A 8 -6.82 -7.77 -6.18
CA TYR A 8 -8.20 -7.55 -6.66
C TYR A 8 -8.88 -8.86 -7.02
N GLY A 9 -8.16 -9.75 -7.74
CA GLY A 9 -8.66 -11.09 -8.10
C GLY A 9 -8.90 -12.02 -6.91
N LEU A 10 -8.36 -11.70 -5.73
CA LEU A 10 -8.63 -12.41 -4.48
C LEU A 10 -9.80 -11.82 -3.68
N GLY A 11 -10.46 -10.77 -4.19
CA GLY A 11 -11.61 -10.14 -3.54
C GLY A 11 -11.22 -9.17 -2.42
N GLU A 12 -10.18 -8.38 -2.62
CA GLU A 12 -9.72 -7.39 -1.65
C GLU A 12 -10.75 -6.27 -1.42
N ASP A 13 -11.29 -6.15 -0.22
CA ASP A 13 -12.20 -5.06 0.17
C ASP A 13 -11.47 -3.92 0.89
N LEU A 14 -10.32 -4.20 1.46
CA LEU A 14 -9.45 -3.26 2.16
C LEU A 14 -8.00 -3.48 1.77
N HIS A 15 -7.39 -2.46 1.18
CA HIS A 15 -5.97 -2.41 0.85
C HIS A 15 -5.20 -1.64 1.90
N VAL A 16 -4.11 -2.20 2.42
CA VAL A 16 -3.19 -1.48 3.31
C VAL A 16 -1.92 -1.16 2.54
N ALA A 17 -1.67 0.13 2.34
CA ALA A 17 -0.49 0.65 1.66
C ALA A 17 0.46 1.31 2.68
N VAL A 18 1.67 0.78 2.80
CA VAL A 18 2.70 1.34 3.68
C VAL A 18 3.75 2.05 2.85
N TRP A 19 4.00 3.31 3.17
CA TRP A 19 4.89 4.19 2.42
C TRP A 19 6.04 4.70 3.29
N PRO A 20 7.19 4.99 2.71
CA PRO A 20 8.33 5.54 3.46
C PRO A 20 8.10 6.96 3.98
N GLY A 21 7.02 7.63 3.54
CA GLY A 21 6.66 8.98 3.94
C GLY A 21 6.60 9.96 2.78
N GLY A 22 6.01 11.14 3.02
CA GLY A 22 5.86 12.21 2.04
C GLY A 22 4.50 12.19 1.32
N GLU A 23 3.60 13.05 1.79
CA GLU A 23 2.22 13.19 1.30
C GLU A 23 2.16 13.38 -0.22
N HIS A 24 3.07 14.19 -0.79
CA HIS A 24 3.12 14.49 -2.22
C HIS A 24 3.30 13.24 -3.11
N ASN A 25 3.90 12.17 -2.59
CA ASN A 25 4.08 10.91 -3.32
C ASN A 25 2.89 9.95 -3.18
N THR A 26 2.10 10.08 -2.12
CA THR A 26 1.15 9.03 -1.71
C THR A 26 -0.31 9.42 -1.85
N ARG A 27 -0.60 10.72 -1.84
CA ARG A 27 -1.96 11.25 -1.88
C ARG A 27 -2.75 10.75 -3.08
N ASP A 28 -2.27 11.02 -4.28
CA ASP A 28 -3.02 10.72 -5.50
C ASP A 28 -3.04 9.22 -5.79
N ILE A 29 -1.93 8.52 -5.54
CA ILE A 29 -1.87 7.06 -5.74
C ILE A 29 -2.80 6.31 -4.80
N THR A 30 -3.01 6.79 -3.56
CA THR A 30 -3.96 6.18 -2.62
C THR A 30 -5.39 6.22 -3.17
N ARG A 31 -5.83 7.38 -3.65
CA ARG A 31 -7.15 7.54 -4.27
C ARG A 31 -7.28 6.73 -5.55
N PHE A 32 -6.24 6.74 -6.37
CA PHE A 32 -6.23 5.96 -7.61
C PHE A 32 -6.40 4.47 -7.33
N ILE A 33 -5.67 3.91 -6.36
CA ILE A 33 -5.80 2.49 -5.98
C ILE A 33 -7.23 2.20 -5.52
N ALA A 34 -7.82 3.06 -4.69
CA ALA A 34 -9.18 2.90 -4.18
C ALA A 34 -10.22 2.85 -5.32
N GLN A 35 -10.12 3.78 -6.28
CA GLN A 35 -11.00 3.81 -7.45
C GLN A 35 -10.77 2.65 -8.41
N GLU A 36 -9.50 2.28 -8.64
CA GLU A 36 -9.14 1.16 -9.53
C GLU A 36 -9.69 -0.17 -9.01
N ALA A 37 -9.53 -0.41 -7.70
CA ALA A 37 -9.93 -1.66 -7.05
C ALA A 37 -11.39 -1.70 -6.59
N ARG A 38 -12.03 -0.54 -6.48
CA ARG A 38 -13.31 -0.37 -5.77
C ARG A 38 -13.26 -0.94 -4.35
N SER A 39 -12.17 -0.59 -3.63
CA SER A 39 -11.91 -1.00 -2.25
C SER A 39 -11.50 0.19 -1.39
N TYR A 40 -11.59 0.04 -0.08
CA TYR A 40 -10.96 1.01 0.81
C TYR A 40 -9.43 0.90 0.75
N VAL A 41 -8.75 2.03 0.85
CA VAL A 41 -7.28 2.06 0.97
C VAL A 41 -6.90 2.80 2.22
N VAL A 42 -6.25 2.09 3.14
CA VAL A 42 -5.60 2.67 4.32
C VAL A 42 -4.12 2.87 3.98
N SER A 43 -3.75 4.11 3.82
CA SER A 43 -2.39 4.53 3.50
C SER A 43 -1.68 5.00 4.76
N VAL A 44 -0.54 4.39 5.09
CA VAL A 44 0.26 4.72 6.26
C VAL A 44 1.61 5.26 5.81
N SER A 45 1.95 6.46 6.26
CA SER A 45 3.18 7.16 5.90
C SER A 45 3.93 7.60 7.16
N GLY A 46 5.24 7.41 7.15
CA GLY A 46 6.10 7.84 8.25
C GLY A 46 6.33 9.34 8.26
N LEU A 47 6.47 9.91 9.44
CA LEU A 47 6.98 11.25 9.66
C LEU A 47 8.47 11.14 10.04
N MET A 48 9.33 11.98 9.44
CA MET A 48 10.76 11.96 9.69
C MET A 48 11.31 13.39 9.66
N ARG A 49 11.95 13.80 10.75
CA ARG A 49 12.62 15.10 10.91
C ARG A 49 14.13 14.91 11.04
N LYS A 50 14.90 15.97 10.82
CA LYS A 50 16.35 15.93 11.07
C LYS A 50 16.70 15.53 12.51
N GLU A 51 15.91 15.98 13.45
CA GLU A 51 16.10 15.73 14.88
C GLU A 51 15.79 14.29 15.32
N ASP A 52 15.09 13.52 14.47
CA ASP A 52 14.75 12.12 14.75
C ASP A 52 15.95 11.19 14.56
N PHE A 53 17.04 11.65 13.92
CA PHE A 53 18.23 10.85 13.74
C PHE A 53 19.05 10.75 15.03
N PRO A 54 19.40 9.53 15.49
CA PRO A 54 20.32 9.35 16.59
C PRO A 54 21.66 10.06 16.33
N THR A 55 22.22 10.69 17.36
CA THR A 55 23.47 11.48 17.24
C THR A 55 24.69 10.62 16.87
N ASP A 56 24.63 9.34 17.11
CA ASP A 56 25.65 8.33 16.79
C ASP A 56 25.47 7.69 15.41
N THR A 57 24.51 8.18 14.61
CA THR A 57 24.29 7.70 13.24
C THR A 57 25.56 7.89 12.39
N PRO A 58 26.12 6.85 11.78
CA PRO A 58 27.30 6.96 10.95
C PRO A 58 27.11 7.95 9.80
N HIS A 59 28.07 8.84 9.62
CA HIS A 59 28.05 9.88 8.57
C HIS A 59 26.88 10.88 8.66
N LEU A 60 26.27 11.06 9.82
CA LEU A 60 25.14 11.96 10.04
C LEU A 60 25.31 13.36 9.45
N PRO A 61 26.47 14.07 9.63
CA PRO A 61 26.67 15.39 9.03
C PRO A 61 26.48 15.39 7.51
N ARG A 62 27.00 14.37 6.83
CA ARG A 62 26.87 14.25 5.37
C ARG A 62 25.44 13.92 4.95
N ILE A 63 24.74 13.10 5.72
CA ILE A 63 23.33 12.75 5.46
C ILE A 63 22.45 13.98 5.56
N LEU A 64 22.71 14.84 6.54
CA LEU A 64 21.89 16.02 6.85
C LEU A 64 22.37 17.34 6.22
N GLU A 65 23.48 17.35 5.48
CA GLU A 65 24.13 18.56 4.96
C GLU A 65 23.15 19.48 4.19
N ASN A 66 22.39 18.88 3.26
CA ASN A 66 21.42 19.61 2.43
C ASN A 66 19.98 19.15 2.67
N ALA A 67 19.72 18.39 3.72
CA ALA A 67 18.40 17.89 4.00
C ALA A 67 17.48 19.00 4.53
N PRO A 68 16.19 19.03 4.15
CA PRO A 68 15.22 19.95 4.76
C PRO A 68 14.97 19.57 6.23
N PRO A 69 14.42 20.49 7.04
CA PRO A 69 14.09 20.18 8.44
C PRO A 69 13.16 18.95 8.59
N ILE A 70 12.23 18.78 7.65
CA ILE A 70 11.32 17.63 7.55
C ILE A 70 11.66 16.85 6.28
N LEU A 71 12.13 15.61 6.45
CA LEU A 71 12.50 14.72 5.35
C LEU A 71 11.29 13.96 4.81
N ALA A 72 10.34 13.63 5.69
CA ALA A 72 9.07 13.02 5.34
C ALA A 72 7.98 13.64 6.21
N ASN A 73 6.95 14.19 5.57
CA ASN A 73 5.91 14.96 6.26
C ASN A 73 4.68 14.12 6.68
N GLY A 74 4.76 12.79 6.56
CA GLY A 74 3.64 11.90 6.84
C GLY A 74 2.70 11.77 5.65
N GLY A 75 1.41 12.03 5.86
CA GLY A 75 0.37 11.92 4.84
C GLY A 75 -0.45 10.63 4.94
N SER A 76 -0.49 10.01 6.14
CA SER A 76 -1.40 8.90 6.40
C SER A 76 -2.84 9.32 6.13
N CYS A 77 -3.59 8.48 5.42
CA CYS A 77 -4.94 8.81 4.96
C CYS A 77 -5.77 7.55 4.69
N ILE A 78 -7.07 7.73 4.49
CA ILE A 78 -7.98 6.66 4.08
C ILE A 78 -8.84 7.15 2.92
N ALA A 79 -8.80 6.43 1.81
CA ALA A 79 -9.67 6.65 0.67
C ALA A 79 -10.77 5.58 0.61
N GLY A 80 -11.98 6.00 0.24
CA GLY A 80 -13.11 5.11 -0.02
C GLY A 80 -13.11 4.53 -1.44
N PRO A 81 -13.93 3.51 -1.72
CA PRO A 81 -14.00 2.84 -3.01
C PRO A 81 -14.46 3.76 -4.17
N ASP A 82 -15.08 4.88 -3.85
CA ASP A 82 -15.44 5.97 -4.75
C ASP A 82 -14.29 6.96 -5.00
N GLY A 83 -13.13 6.75 -4.35
CA GLY A 83 -11.96 7.64 -4.39
C GLY A 83 -12.13 8.93 -3.57
N GLN A 84 -13.19 9.05 -2.77
CA GLN A 84 -13.34 10.17 -1.85
C GLN A 84 -12.56 9.90 -0.55
N TRP A 85 -12.15 10.97 0.11
CA TRP A 85 -11.47 10.84 1.39
C TRP A 85 -12.44 10.46 2.51
N VAL A 86 -12.12 9.39 3.22
CA VAL A 86 -12.68 9.07 4.54
C VAL A 86 -11.88 9.77 5.63
N VAL A 87 -10.55 9.78 5.47
CA VAL A 87 -9.61 10.58 6.24
C VAL A 87 -8.64 11.23 5.27
N GLU A 88 -8.63 12.56 5.21
CA GLU A 88 -7.69 13.30 4.37
C GLU A 88 -6.24 13.08 4.83
N PRO A 89 -5.24 13.29 3.94
CA PRO A 89 -3.83 13.17 4.31
C PRO A 89 -3.46 14.01 5.53
N ILE A 90 -2.98 13.34 6.57
CA ILE A 90 -2.55 13.97 7.82
C ILE A 90 -1.05 14.23 7.73
N VAL A 91 -0.68 15.50 7.68
CA VAL A 91 0.71 15.94 7.50
C VAL A 91 1.27 16.61 8.75
N ASN A 92 2.56 16.38 9.01
CA ASN A 92 3.33 16.98 10.13
C ASN A 92 2.75 16.67 11.52
N GLN A 93 1.96 15.62 11.63
CA GLN A 93 1.28 15.25 12.87
C GLN A 93 1.46 13.77 13.16
N GLU A 94 1.87 13.47 14.39
CA GLU A 94 1.90 12.12 14.95
C GLU A 94 0.62 11.83 15.70
N GLY A 95 0.14 10.58 15.65
CA GLY A 95 -1.04 10.19 16.40
C GLY A 95 -1.65 8.88 15.94
N VAL A 96 -2.71 8.50 16.63
CA VAL A 96 -3.58 7.39 16.23
C VAL A 96 -4.87 7.98 15.66
N PHE A 97 -5.17 7.64 14.43
CA PHE A 97 -6.34 8.12 13.70
C PHE A 97 -7.24 6.94 13.38
N THR A 98 -8.52 7.09 13.63
CA THR A 98 -9.51 6.02 13.43
C THR A 98 -10.65 6.50 12.55
N ALA A 99 -11.24 5.58 11.79
CA ALA A 99 -12.45 5.81 11.01
C ALA A 99 -13.32 4.55 11.01
N THR A 100 -14.61 4.74 10.83
CA THR A 100 -15.55 3.64 10.58
C THR A 100 -15.72 3.48 9.07
N LEU A 101 -15.58 2.25 8.59
CA LEU A 101 -15.71 1.89 7.17
C LEU A 101 -17.01 1.11 6.96
N ASP A 102 -17.81 1.53 6.00
CA ASP A 102 -19.00 0.79 5.58
C ASP A 102 -18.68 -0.05 4.33
N PHE A 103 -18.47 -1.34 4.51
CA PHE A 103 -18.12 -2.23 3.41
C PHE A 103 -19.25 -2.46 2.38
N ASN A 104 -20.49 -2.03 2.66
CA ASN A 104 -21.54 -2.05 1.63
C ASN A 104 -21.19 -1.12 0.46
N LYS A 105 -20.47 -0.03 0.72
CA LYS A 105 -19.98 0.87 -0.35
C LYS A 105 -19.07 0.18 -1.35
N VAL A 106 -18.31 -0.84 -0.93
CA VAL A 106 -17.47 -1.63 -1.83
C VAL A 106 -18.35 -2.39 -2.82
N LEU A 107 -19.44 -2.98 -2.34
CA LEU A 107 -20.38 -3.72 -3.19
C LEU A 107 -21.13 -2.78 -4.14
N GLU A 108 -21.53 -1.60 -3.66
CA GLU A 108 -22.19 -0.57 -4.48
C GLU A 108 -21.28 -0.09 -5.60
N GLU A 109 -20.03 0.24 -5.30
CA GLU A 109 -19.08 0.75 -6.28
C GLU A 109 -18.64 -0.32 -7.30
N ARG A 110 -18.55 -1.59 -6.90
CA ARG A 110 -18.28 -2.70 -7.81
C ARG A 110 -19.40 -2.97 -8.81
N GLN A 111 -20.62 -2.53 -8.55
CA GLN A 111 -21.68 -2.59 -9.56
C GLN A 111 -21.40 -1.65 -10.74
N ASN A 112 -20.74 -0.51 -10.48
CA ASN A 112 -20.37 0.44 -11.51
C ASN A 112 -19.13 0.00 -12.30
N PHE A 113 -18.13 -0.53 -11.58
CA PHE A 113 -16.87 -0.96 -12.17
C PHE A 113 -16.23 -2.07 -11.31
N ASP A 114 -16.08 -3.25 -11.89
CA ASP A 114 -15.35 -4.36 -11.27
C ASP A 114 -14.25 -4.84 -12.23
N PRO A 115 -12.97 -4.48 -11.95
CA PRO A 115 -11.85 -4.77 -12.87
C PRO A 115 -11.55 -6.26 -13.00
N VAL A 116 -11.98 -7.07 -12.05
CA VAL A 116 -11.78 -8.53 -12.05
C VAL A 116 -13.08 -9.33 -12.25
N GLY A 117 -14.22 -8.63 -12.24
CA GLY A 117 -15.53 -9.15 -12.55
C GLY A 117 -15.97 -8.81 -13.98
N HIS A 118 -17.06 -8.04 -14.11
CA HIS A 118 -17.71 -7.78 -15.41
C HIS A 118 -16.90 -6.91 -16.39
N TYR A 119 -15.85 -6.22 -15.93
CA TYR A 119 -14.89 -5.51 -16.81
C TYR A 119 -13.65 -6.33 -17.15
N SER A 120 -13.48 -7.52 -16.56
CA SER A 120 -12.34 -8.38 -16.89
C SER A 120 -12.43 -8.94 -18.32
N ARG A 121 -11.30 -9.11 -18.94
CA ARG A 121 -11.17 -9.70 -20.29
C ARG A 121 -10.20 -10.90 -20.25
N PRO A 122 -10.61 -12.03 -19.62
CA PRO A 122 -9.76 -13.22 -19.52
C PRO A 122 -9.48 -13.86 -20.89
N ASP A 123 -10.26 -13.50 -21.91
CA ASP A 123 -10.02 -13.84 -23.31
C ASP A 123 -8.84 -13.05 -23.95
N VAL A 124 -8.41 -11.96 -23.32
CA VAL A 124 -7.33 -11.08 -23.82
C VAL A 124 -6.10 -11.13 -22.90
N THR A 125 -6.32 -11.13 -21.58
CA THR A 125 -5.23 -11.07 -20.60
C THR A 125 -5.46 -12.06 -19.46
N GLU A 126 -4.40 -12.77 -19.11
CA GLU A 126 -4.36 -13.66 -17.95
C GLU A 126 -3.16 -13.30 -17.07
N LEU A 127 -3.39 -13.14 -15.77
CA LEU A 127 -2.35 -12.90 -14.77
C LEU A 127 -2.07 -14.20 -13.99
N MET A 128 -0.91 -14.79 -14.23
CA MET A 128 -0.43 -15.92 -13.43
C MET A 128 0.38 -15.45 -12.22
N VAL A 129 0.02 -15.90 -11.05
CA VAL A 129 0.68 -15.56 -9.79
C VAL A 129 1.39 -16.77 -9.21
N ASN A 130 2.71 -16.67 -9.03
CA ASN A 130 3.48 -17.71 -8.36
C ASN A 130 3.30 -17.59 -6.84
N ARG A 131 2.53 -18.50 -6.26
CA ARG A 131 2.27 -18.60 -4.81
C ARG A 131 3.22 -19.54 -4.06
N LYS A 132 4.19 -20.13 -4.75
CA LYS A 132 5.20 -20.97 -4.09
C LYS A 132 6.04 -20.09 -3.15
N ARG A 133 6.28 -20.60 -1.94
CA ARG A 133 7.22 -19.94 -1.01
C ARG A 133 8.61 -19.92 -1.65
N GLN A 134 9.14 -18.72 -1.85
CA GLN A 134 10.50 -18.55 -2.34
C GLN A 134 11.49 -18.74 -1.19
N SER A 135 12.60 -19.43 -1.46
CA SER A 135 13.68 -19.63 -0.50
C SER A 135 14.99 -19.22 -1.13
N VAL A 136 15.79 -18.48 -0.40
CA VAL A 136 17.16 -18.11 -0.80
C VAL A 136 18.08 -19.34 -0.77
N VAL A 137 17.78 -20.32 0.09
CA VAL A 137 18.55 -21.55 0.24
C VAL A 137 17.61 -22.75 0.18
N THR A 138 17.89 -23.66 -0.74
CA THR A 138 17.26 -24.97 -0.78
C THR A 138 18.29 -26.01 -0.32
N LEU A 139 18.07 -26.62 0.83
CA LEU A 139 18.89 -27.73 1.29
C LEU A 139 18.41 -29.00 0.59
N LYS A 140 19.26 -29.59 -0.23
CA LYS A 140 19.03 -30.92 -0.80
C LYS A 140 19.67 -31.95 0.11
N ASN A 141 18.86 -32.79 0.70
CA ASN A 141 19.36 -33.97 1.39
C ASN A 141 19.66 -35.04 0.33
N ASP A 142 20.84 -35.63 0.38
CA ASP A 142 21.24 -36.75 -0.50
C ASP A 142 20.24 -37.91 -0.27
N GLY A 143 19.33 -38.08 -1.21
CA GLY A 143 18.74 -39.35 -1.60
C GLY A 143 18.07 -40.25 -0.54
N SER A 144 17.41 -39.71 0.50
CA SER A 144 16.49 -40.50 1.30
C SER A 144 15.07 -39.96 1.18
N SER A 145 14.37 -40.43 0.17
CA SER A 145 12.90 -40.41 0.17
C SER A 145 12.43 -41.39 1.24
N ILE A 146 12.05 -40.89 2.40
CA ILE A 146 11.20 -41.63 3.32
C ILE A 146 9.77 -41.43 2.84
N ASN A 147 9.14 -42.53 2.44
CA ASN A 147 7.73 -42.66 2.10
C ASN A 147 6.83 -42.22 3.25
#